data_b1ae32913f952757b7dc0d3327644236
#
_entry.id   b1ae32913f952757b7dc0d3327644236
#
_cell.length_a   1.000
_cell.length_b   1.000
_cell.length_c   1.000
_cell.angle_alpha   90.00
_cell.angle_beta   90.00
_cell.angle_gamma   90.00
#
_symmetry.space_group_name_H-M   'P 1'
#
loop_
_entity.id
_entity.type
_entity.pdbx_description
1 polymer ?
#
loop_
_entity_poly.entity_id
_entity_poly.type
_entity_poly.pdbx_seq_one_letter_code
_entity_poly.pdbx_strand_id
1 'polypeptide(L)'
;MQQMEEDLQVRWLKLRIKLKERFGIKPDMNGVLLIIGVQELGQGPQEFTKEQKQDLMHIAICTILMQSGYYVHDGLDDEGWPHFTQIKALPEFDLFEQENFLKDHILLYFQSLEFI
;
A
#
# COMPACT_ATOMS: atom_id res chain seq x y z
N MET A 1 3.05 -18.59 28.18
CA MET A 1 4.04 -18.75 27.12
C MET A 1 3.97 -17.52 26.21
N GLN A 2 5.10 -16.91 25.96
CA GLN A 2 5.14 -15.77 25.06
C GLN A 2 5.13 -16.22 23.62
N GLN A 3 4.24 -15.62 22.83
CA GLN A 3 4.35 -15.72 21.39
C GLN A 3 5.34 -14.65 20.92
N MET A 4 6.34 -15.07 20.19
CA MET A 4 7.22 -14.12 19.56
C MET A 4 6.55 -13.60 18.28
N GLU A 5 6.45 -12.29 18.19
CA GLU A 5 5.99 -11.68 16.96
C GLU A 5 7.04 -11.91 15.87
N GLU A 6 6.56 -12.19 14.69
CA GLU A 6 7.44 -12.34 13.55
C GLU A 6 8.08 -10.99 13.20
N ASP A 7 9.37 -11.06 12.83
CA ASP A 7 10.10 -9.92 12.31
C ASP A 7 9.37 -9.32 11.11
N LEU A 8 9.40 -8.00 10.99
CA LEU A 8 8.81 -7.26 9.88
C LEU A 8 9.27 -7.80 8.52
N GLN A 9 10.56 -8.09 8.37
CA GLN A 9 11.10 -8.58 7.09
C GLN A 9 10.55 -9.96 6.73
N VAL A 10 10.34 -10.82 7.73
CA VAL A 10 9.72 -12.13 7.52
C VAL A 10 8.25 -11.98 7.12
N ARG A 11 7.52 -11.11 7.80
CA ARG A 11 6.11 -10.84 7.48
C ARG A 11 5.97 -10.25 6.08
N TRP A 12 6.88 -9.36 5.70
CA TRP A 12 6.94 -8.76 4.38
C TRP A 12 7.20 -9.81 3.30
N LEU A 13 8.15 -10.70 3.54
CA LEU A 13 8.44 -11.80 2.62
C LEU A 13 7.22 -12.72 2.45
N LYS A 14 6.56 -13.06 3.54
CA LYS A 14 5.35 -13.90 3.50
C LYS A 14 4.24 -13.25 2.68
N LEU A 15 4.04 -11.95 2.83
CA LEU A 15 3.08 -11.21 2.02
C LEU A 15 3.43 -11.30 0.54
N ARG A 16 4.69 -11.07 0.19
CA ARG A 16 5.14 -11.12 -1.20
C ARG A 16 4.96 -12.50 -1.81
N ILE A 17 5.21 -13.54 -1.06
CA ILE A 17 4.98 -14.91 -1.50
C ILE A 17 3.49 -15.15 -1.77
N LYS A 18 2.64 -14.68 -0.87
CA LYS A 18 1.19 -14.82 -1.02
C LYS A 18 0.67 -14.04 -2.22
N LEU A 19 1.20 -12.86 -2.47
CA LEU A 19 0.88 -12.06 -3.65
C LEU A 19 1.34 -12.78 -4.93
N LYS A 20 2.50 -13.43 -4.91
CA LYS A 20 2.95 -14.25 -6.02
C LYS A 20 1.98 -15.38 -6.33
N GLU A 21 1.49 -16.07 -5.32
CA GLU A 21 0.50 -17.13 -5.49
C GLU A 21 -0.78 -16.61 -6.12
N ARG A 22 -1.19 -15.39 -5.75
CA ARG A 22 -2.44 -14.79 -6.23
C ARG A 22 -2.32 -14.17 -7.61
N PHE A 23 -1.19 -13.53 -7.92
CA PHE A 23 -1.01 -12.72 -9.13
C PHE A 23 0.03 -13.29 -10.10
N GLY A 24 0.75 -14.34 -9.73
CA GLY A 24 1.74 -15.00 -10.58
C GLY A 24 3.13 -14.37 -10.60
N ILE A 25 3.28 -13.16 -10.10
CA ILE A 25 4.56 -12.43 -10.05
C ILE A 25 4.81 -11.99 -8.62
N LYS A 26 6.03 -12.24 -8.11
CA LYS A 26 6.41 -11.79 -6.78
C LYS A 26 6.81 -10.31 -6.86
N PRO A 27 5.99 -9.39 -6.35
CA PRO A 27 6.22 -7.97 -6.51
C PRO A 27 7.28 -7.43 -5.55
N ASP A 28 8.00 -6.39 -5.98
CA ASP A 28 8.79 -5.55 -5.10
C ASP A 28 7.87 -4.51 -4.42
N MET A 29 8.46 -3.57 -3.69
CA MET A 29 7.69 -2.52 -3.00
C MET A 29 6.79 -1.75 -3.96
N ASN A 30 7.32 -1.33 -5.11
CA ASN A 30 6.53 -0.58 -6.09
C ASN A 30 5.39 -1.43 -6.66
N GLY A 31 5.67 -2.71 -6.90
CA GLY A 31 4.65 -3.66 -7.36
C GLY A 31 3.53 -3.85 -6.35
N VAL A 32 3.86 -3.94 -5.07
CA VAL A 32 2.86 -4.05 -4.01
C VAL A 32 2.01 -2.77 -3.94
N LEU A 33 2.64 -1.61 -4.00
CA LEU A 33 1.90 -0.34 -4.00
C LEU A 33 0.99 -0.23 -5.22
N LEU A 34 1.46 -0.66 -6.38
CA LEU A 34 0.62 -0.66 -7.59
C LEU A 34 -0.60 -1.56 -7.43
N ILE A 35 -0.44 -2.75 -6.85
CA ILE A 35 -1.56 -3.66 -6.58
C ILE A 35 -2.59 -2.97 -5.68
N ILE A 36 -2.15 -2.31 -4.62
CA ILE A 36 -3.03 -1.58 -3.71
C ILE A 36 -3.75 -0.45 -4.46
N GLY A 37 -3.02 0.33 -5.26
CA GLY A 37 -3.61 1.44 -6.02
C GLY A 37 -4.69 0.97 -6.99
N VAL A 38 -4.45 -0.11 -7.71
CA VAL A 38 -5.44 -0.69 -8.63
C VAL A 38 -6.67 -1.18 -7.86
N GLN A 39 -6.46 -1.81 -6.71
CA GLN A 39 -7.54 -2.26 -5.84
C GLN A 39 -8.40 -1.09 -5.36
N GLU A 40 -7.77 -0.01 -4.93
CA GLU A 40 -8.46 1.16 -4.39
C GLU A 40 -9.16 1.97 -5.49
N LEU A 41 -8.61 1.99 -6.71
CA LEU A 41 -9.28 2.62 -7.84
C LEU A 41 -10.59 1.90 -8.19
N GLY A 42 -10.61 0.57 -8.09
CA GLY A 42 -11.82 -0.24 -8.24
C GLY A 42 -12.40 -0.27 -9.65
N GLN A 43 -11.64 0.08 -10.67
CA GLN A 43 -12.11 0.08 -12.06
C GLN A 43 -11.76 -1.21 -12.82
N GLY A 44 -11.21 -2.19 -12.12
CA GLY A 44 -10.82 -3.44 -12.72
C GLY A 44 -9.49 -3.38 -13.47
N PRO A 45 -9.07 -4.52 -14.04
CA PRO A 45 -7.82 -4.58 -14.79
C PRO A 45 -7.91 -3.75 -16.06
N GLN A 46 -6.88 -2.98 -16.32
CA GLN A 46 -6.73 -2.20 -17.56
C GLN A 46 -5.26 -1.88 -17.77
N GLU A 47 -4.92 -1.42 -18.97
CA GLU A 47 -3.59 -0.93 -19.23
C GLU A 47 -3.47 0.51 -18.73
N PHE A 48 -2.52 0.74 -17.83
CA PHE A 48 -2.25 2.07 -17.30
C PHE A 48 -0.99 2.64 -17.94
N THR A 49 -1.01 3.93 -18.22
CA THR A 49 0.20 4.64 -18.64
C THR A 49 1.19 4.70 -17.49
N LYS A 50 2.43 5.06 -17.81
CA LYS A 50 3.47 5.25 -16.78
C LYS A 50 3.05 6.29 -15.74
N GLU A 51 2.45 7.39 -16.20
CA GLU A 51 1.98 8.46 -15.31
C GLU A 51 0.84 7.98 -14.43
N GLN A 52 -0.11 7.22 -14.99
CA GLN A 52 -1.20 6.64 -14.22
C GLN A 52 -0.69 5.66 -13.17
N LYS A 53 0.34 4.86 -13.49
CA LYS A 53 0.95 3.95 -12.52
C LYS A 53 1.57 4.70 -11.35
N GLN A 54 2.20 5.85 -11.60
CA GLN A 54 2.73 6.69 -10.53
C GLN A 54 1.60 7.24 -9.67
N ASP A 55 0.50 7.67 -10.28
CA ASP A 55 -0.66 8.15 -9.54
C ASP A 55 -1.29 7.04 -8.70
N LEU A 56 -1.34 5.81 -9.23
CA LEU A 56 -1.85 4.65 -8.49
C LEU A 56 -0.99 4.33 -7.27
N MET A 57 0.33 4.41 -7.41
CA MET A 57 1.24 4.20 -6.27
C MET A 57 1.06 5.31 -5.22
N HIS A 58 0.80 6.54 -5.64
CA HIS A 58 0.51 7.63 -4.71
C HIS A 58 -0.81 7.40 -3.97
N ILE A 59 -1.84 6.95 -4.68
CA ILE A 59 -3.12 6.56 -4.07
C ILE A 59 -2.89 5.48 -3.01
N ALA A 60 -2.06 4.49 -3.32
CA ALA A 60 -1.73 3.43 -2.37
C ALA A 60 -1.08 3.99 -1.10
N ILE A 61 -0.10 4.87 -1.25
CA ILE A 61 0.58 5.50 -0.10
C ILE A 61 -0.42 6.28 0.75
N CYS A 62 -1.26 7.09 0.14
CA CYS A 62 -2.28 7.85 0.86
C CYS A 62 -3.24 6.92 1.60
N THR A 63 -3.67 5.86 0.94
CA THR A 63 -4.62 4.89 1.52
C THR A 63 -4.03 4.18 2.73
N ILE A 64 -2.81 3.66 2.62
CA ILE A 64 -2.20 2.94 3.74
C ILE A 64 -1.89 3.88 4.91
N LEU A 65 -1.53 5.13 4.63
CA LEU A 65 -1.20 6.10 5.67
C LEU A 65 -2.43 6.76 6.29
N MET A 66 -3.61 6.66 5.66
CA MET A 66 -4.87 7.00 6.30
C MET A 66 -5.11 6.21 7.58
N GLN A 67 -4.63 4.97 7.62
CA GLN A 67 -4.79 4.09 8.78
C GLN A 67 -4.18 4.69 10.05
N SER A 68 -3.18 5.56 9.89
CA SER A 68 -2.52 6.22 11.01
C SER A 68 -2.81 7.73 11.06
N GLY A 69 -3.79 8.19 10.29
CA GLY A 69 -4.27 9.58 10.38
C GLY A 69 -3.41 10.61 9.66
N TYR A 70 -2.57 10.19 8.71
CA TYR A 70 -1.74 11.14 7.94
C TYR A 70 -2.47 11.79 6.79
N TYR A 71 -3.47 11.09 6.23
CA TYR A 71 -4.25 11.56 5.09
C TYR A 71 -5.73 11.36 5.33
N VAL A 72 -6.54 12.17 4.67
CA VAL A 72 -8.00 11.97 4.59
C VAL A 72 -8.39 11.85 3.12
N HIS A 73 -9.44 11.10 2.85
CA HIS A 73 -10.00 10.93 1.53
C HIS A 73 -10.95 12.10 1.23
N ASP A 74 -10.72 12.81 0.13
CA ASP A 74 -11.50 14.00 -0.24
C ASP A 74 -12.66 13.71 -1.21
N GLY A 75 -12.72 12.51 -1.74
CA GLY A 75 -13.71 12.15 -2.75
C GLY A 75 -13.06 11.75 -4.06
N LEU A 76 -13.89 11.56 -5.08
CA LEU A 76 -13.46 11.15 -6.40
C LEU A 76 -13.51 12.32 -7.37
N ASP A 77 -12.60 12.34 -8.35
CA ASP A 77 -12.69 13.28 -9.45
C ASP A 77 -13.69 12.79 -10.52
N ASP A 78 -13.80 13.53 -11.62
CA ASP A 78 -14.76 13.24 -12.70
C ASP A 78 -14.48 11.89 -13.39
N GLU A 79 -13.26 11.39 -13.29
CA GLU A 79 -12.87 10.11 -13.88
C GLU A 79 -12.97 8.95 -12.87
N GLY A 80 -13.41 9.24 -11.65
CA GLY A 80 -13.55 8.25 -10.58
C GLY A 80 -12.28 7.98 -9.81
N TRP A 81 -11.26 8.83 -9.94
CA TRP A 81 -9.99 8.65 -9.22
C TRP A 81 -10.04 9.35 -7.86
N PRO A 82 -9.60 8.65 -6.79
CA PRO A 82 -9.65 9.23 -5.46
C PRO A 82 -8.59 10.31 -5.25
N HIS A 83 -8.95 11.32 -4.46
CA HIS A 83 -8.08 12.40 -4.05
C HIS A 83 -7.94 12.41 -2.53
N PHE A 84 -6.80 12.88 -2.04
CA PHE A 84 -6.46 12.87 -0.63
C PHE A 84 -5.83 14.18 -0.22
N THR A 85 -6.01 14.55 1.05
CA THR A 85 -5.32 15.69 1.66
C THR A 85 -4.48 15.19 2.82
N GLN A 86 -3.22 15.61 2.86
CA GLN A 86 -2.34 15.33 3.99
C GLN A 86 -2.71 16.25 5.17
N ILE A 87 -2.98 15.66 6.31
CA ILE A 87 -3.40 16.41 7.50
C ILE A 87 -2.40 16.32 8.66
N LYS A 88 -1.38 15.51 8.54
CA LYS A 88 -0.35 15.34 9.55
C LYS A 88 1.01 15.17 8.86
N ALA A 89 2.02 15.85 9.39
CA ALA A 89 3.38 15.72 8.87
C ALA A 89 3.92 14.32 9.12
N LEU A 90 4.61 13.78 8.12
CA LEU A 90 5.29 12.49 8.26
C LEU A 90 6.55 12.68 9.11
N PRO A 91 6.92 11.68 9.92
CA PRO A 91 8.20 11.72 10.62
C PRO A 91 9.37 11.84 9.65
N GLU A 92 10.47 12.39 10.12
CA GLU A 92 11.70 12.42 9.34
C GLU A 92 12.37 11.05 9.47
N PHE A 93 12.54 10.38 8.33
CA PHE A 93 13.13 9.06 8.26
C PHE A 93 14.33 9.04 7.32
N ASP A 94 15.31 8.20 7.62
CA ASP A 94 16.24 7.77 6.58
C ASP A 94 15.52 6.77 5.64
N LEU A 95 16.18 6.36 4.58
CA LEU A 95 15.54 5.48 3.58
C LEU A 95 15.12 4.12 4.16
N PHE A 96 15.91 3.57 5.06
CA PHE A 96 15.60 2.29 5.69
C PHE A 96 14.36 2.38 6.59
N GLU A 97 14.30 3.43 7.41
CA GLU A 97 13.15 3.67 8.29
C GLU A 97 11.89 3.94 7.49
N GLN A 98 12.00 4.72 6.40
CA GLN A 98 10.88 5.01 5.52
C GLN A 98 10.32 3.72 4.90
N GLU A 99 11.20 2.86 4.42
CA GLU A 99 10.79 1.60 3.82
C GLU A 99 10.06 0.71 4.84
N ASN A 100 10.59 0.60 6.04
CA ASN A 100 9.94 -0.17 7.11
C ASN A 100 8.61 0.42 7.54
N PHE A 101 8.51 1.73 7.60
CA PHE A 101 7.26 2.43 7.89
C PHE A 101 6.17 2.08 6.86
N LEU A 102 6.53 2.08 5.58
CA LEU A 102 5.60 1.68 4.52
C LEU A 102 5.24 0.20 4.61
N LYS A 103 6.20 -0.67 4.88
CA LYS A 103 5.93 -2.10 5.04
C LYS A 103 4.94 -2.38 6.16
N ASP A 104 5.10 -1.74 7.30
CA ASP A 104 4.18 -1.87 8.42
C ASP A 104 2.75 -1.49 8.02
N HIS A 105 2.59 -0.39 7.32
CA HIS A 105 1.28 0.10 6.91
C HIS A 105 0.66 -0.75 5.80
N ILE A 106 1.48 -1.27 4.90
CA ILE A 106 1.03 -2.21 3.88
C ILE A 106 0.50 -3.50 4.51
N LEU A 107 1.22 -4.02 5.50
CA LEU A 107 0.79 -5.22 6.22
C LEU A 107 -0.54 -4.99 6.94
N LEU A 108 -0.71 -3.83 7.58
CA LEU A 108 -1.99 -3.45 8.20
C LEU A 108 -3.12 -3.43 7.17
N TYR A 109 -2.85 -2.88 5.99
CA TYR A 109 -3.84 -2.81 4.92
C TYR A 109 -4.32 -4.21 4.51
N PHE A 110 -3.40 -5.13 4.25
CA PHE A 110 -3.76 -6.49 3.85
C PHE A 110 -4.39 -7.28 5.00
N GLN A 111 -4.03 -7.01 6.25
CA GLN A 111 -4.71 -7.58 7.41
C GLN A 111 -6.17 -7.11 7.48
N SER A 112 -6.41 -5.82 7.22
CA SER A 112 -7.77 -5.27 7.24
C SER A 112 -8.66 -5.88 6.16
N LEU A 113 -8.08 -6.34 5.06
CA LEU A 113 -8.78 -7.04 3.99
C LEU A 113 -8.89 -8.54 4.24
N GLU A 114 -8.36 -9.02 5.34
CA GLU A 114 -8.29 -10.46 5.67
C GLU A 114 -7.52 -11.28 4.61
N PHE A 115 -6.64 -10.63 3.88
CA PHE A 115 -5.78 -11.30 2.91
C PHE A 115 -4.66 -12.08 3.60
N ILE A 116 -4.21 -11.56 4.73
CA ILE A 116 -3.17 -12.21 5.56
C ILE A 116 -3.62 -12.32 7.01
#